data_3cccf91aca3fca824b257dec3947f27c
#
_entry.id   3cccf91aca3fca824b257dec3947f27c
#
_cell.length_a   1.000
_cell.length_b   1.000
_cell.length_c   1.000
_cell.angle_alpha   90.00
_cell.angle_beta   90.00
_cell.angle_gamma   90.00
#
_symmetry.space_group_name_H-M   'P 1'
#
loop_
_entity.id
_entity.type
_entity.pdbx_description
1 polymer ?
#
loop_
_entity_poly.entity_id
_entity_poly.type
_entity_poly.pdbx_seq_one_letter_code
_entity_poly.pdbx_strand_id
1 'polypeptide(L)'
;QTNNEIRGLADGYNRGYTTLKKLREMGMKDVGFGMTVQDKNAPDLVPLYRLSDEMGMEFATATLHNSFYFVEAKNIIHDRPMVAKNFEALINELLRSNSPKKWFRAYFNHGLINYLYGQKRLLPCDMSFDTFFIDPYGDVMPCNGTKDKEVMGNLNTQSWEELWSSPEADAVRAKVRHCDRACWMIGSVSPAMHKYIWKPGFWVLTHKLKAIFTKTPYSMYELKVCRDYRDGRVTKEELDRCSTCDLNCVVNNGLSAASQEQLRHKSGEEIVDADLASQLRQ
;
A
#
# COMPACT_ATOMS: atom_id res chain seq x y z
N GLN A 1 -21.25 1.72 7.55
CA GLN A 1 -20.89 1.96 8.96
C GLN A 1 -19.37 1.96 9.16
N THR A 2 -18.65 0.89 8.83
CA THR A 2 -17.20 0.71 9.03
C THR A 2 -16.36 1.88 8.48
N ASN A 3 -16.66 2.35 7.25
CA ASN A 3 -15.94 3.50 6.66
C ASN A 3 -16.11 4.78 7.48
N ASN A 4 -17.34 5.05 7.95
CA ASN A 4 -17.66 6.23 8.74
C ASN A 4 -16.90 6.22 10.09
N GLU A 5 -16.84 5.06 10.72
CA GLU A 5 -16.13 4.87 11.98
C GLU A 5 -14.62 5.05 11.83
N ILE A 6 -14.02 4.47 10.77
CA ILE A 6 -12.56 4.59 10.52
C ILE A 6 -12.19 6.05 10.21
N ARG A 7 -13.06 6.77 9.49
CA ARG A 7 -12.80 8.15 9.09
C ARG A 7 -13.24 9.19 10.11
N GLY A 8 -13.95 8.78 11.16
CA GLY A 8 -14.56 9.71 12.13
C GLY A 8 -15.64 10.63 11.52
N LEU A 9 -16.27 10.22 10.41
CA LEU A 9 -17.25 11.00 9.66
C LEU A 9 -18.60 10.29 9.61
N ALA A 10 -19.63 10.84 10.23
CA ALA A 10 -20.95 10.21 10.35
C ALA A 10 -21.60 9.84 8.99
N ASP A 11 -21.29 10.54 7.91
CA ASP A 11 -21.87 10.34 6.58
C ASP A 11 -20.80 10.18 5.46
N GLY A 12 -19.59 9.84 5.83
CA GLY A 12 -18.45 9.76 4.91
C GLY A 12 -18.66 8.77 3.76
N TYR A 13 -19.25 7.60 4.05
CA TYR A 13 -19.55 6.60 3.04
C TYR A 13 -20.58 7.09 2.01
N ASN A 14 -21.73 7.58 2.45
CA ASN A 14 -22.81 8.02 1.55
C ASN A 14 -22.35 9.18 0.67
N ARG A 15 -21.61 10.13 1.24
CA ARG A 15 -21.06 11.26 0.48
C ARG A 15 -20.09 10.77 -0.60
N GLY A 16 -19.15 9.90 -0.26
CA GLY A 16 -18.20 9.31 -1.22
C GLY A 16 -18.91 8.50 -2.31
N TYR A 17 -19.84 7.62 -1.91
CA TYR A 17 -20.63 6.81 -2.84
C TYR A 17 -21.44 7.69 -3.83
N THR A 18 -22.18 8.68 -3.31
CA THR A 18 -22.97 9.60 -4.15
C THR A 18 -22.09 10.39 -5.09
N THR A 19 -20.92 10.84 -4.64
CA THR A 19 -19.95 11.56 -5.49
C THR A 19 -19.47 10.67 -6.63
N LEU A 20 -19.03 9.43 -6.34
CA LEU A 20 -18.58 8.49 -7.37
C LEU A 20 -19.68 8.18 -8.39
N LYS A 21 -20.92 7.98 -7.92
CA LYS A 21 -22.06 7.74 -8.79
C LYS A 21 -22.30 8.91 -9.74
N LYS A 22 -22.32 10.14 -9.23
CA LYS A 22 -22.47 11.35 -10.05
C LYS A 22 -21.35 11.52 -11.07
N LEU A 23 -20.09 11.31 -10.68
CA LEU A 23 -18.96 11.37 -11.59
C LEU A 23 -19.10 10.36 -12.73
N ARG A 24 -19.55 9.14 -12.41
CA ARG A 24 -19.82 8.11 -13.41
C ARG A 24 -20.94 8.49 -14.37
N GLU A 25 -22.06 9.02 -13.86
CA GLU A 25 -23.19 9.54 -14.64
C GLU A 25 -22.77 10.70 -15.56
N MET A 26 -21.80 11.52 -15.14
CA MET A 26 -21.20 12.59 -15.95
C MET A 26 -20.24 12.05 -17.05
N GLY A 27 -20.06 10.73 -17.16
CA GLY A 27 -19.25 10.09 -18.19
C GLY A 27 -17.79 9.87 -17.81
N MET A 28 -17.39 10.13 -16.57
CA MET A 28 -16.03 9.85 -16.10
C MET A 28 -15.80 8.34 -16.02
N LYS A 29 -14.78 7.85 -16.76
CA LYS A 29 -14.52 6.40 -16.88
C LYS A 29 -13.54 5.88 -15.83
N ASP A 30 -12.58 6.71 -15.44
CA ASP A 30 -11.51 6.35 -14.50
C ASP A 30 -11.84 6.81 -13.07
N VAL A 31 -12.89 6.23 -12.52
CA VAL A 31 -13.36 6.45 -11.15
C VAL A 31 -13.53 5.10 -10.43
N GLY A 32 -13.31 5.09 -9.13
CA GLY A 32 -13.43 3.85 -8.37
C GLY A 32 -13.23 4.00 -6.88
N PHE A 33 -13.31 2.85 -6.22
CA PHE A 33 -13.08 2.74 -4.80
C PHE A 33 -11.63 2.36 -4.51
N GLY A 34 -11.04 3.03 -3.52
CA GLY A 34 -9.77 2.65 -2.92
C GLY A 34 -9.98 2.18 -1.48
N MET A 35 -9.43 1.02 -1.12
CA MET A 35 -9.55 0.46 0.21
C MET A 35 -8.18 0.17 0.82
N THR A 36 -7.84 0.89 1.89
CA THR A 36 -6.72 0.51 2.76
C THR A 36 -7.23 -0.51 3.77
N VAL A 37 -6.82 -1.76 3.60
CA VAL A 37 -7.34 -2.91 4.35
C VAL A 37 -6.64 -2.99 5.71
N GLN A 38 -7.43 -3.14 6.76
CA GLN A 38 -7.04 -3.33 8.15
C GLN A 38 -8.02 -4.27 8.85
N ASP A 39 -7.76 -4.63 10.10
CA ASP A 39 -8.60 -5.57 10.85
C ASP A 39 -10.10 -5.26 10.77
N LYS A 40 -10.46 -3.98 10.99
CA LYS A 40 -11.85 -3.55 11.10
C LYS A 40 -12.64 -3.66 9.80
N ASN A 41 -11.99 -3.44 8.65
CA ASN A 41 -12.68 -3.38 7.35
C ASN A 41 -12.37 -4.57 6.44
N ALA A 42 -11.46 -5.46 6.79
CA ALA A 42 -11.14 -6.62 5.96
C ALA A 42 -12.38 -7.45 5.55
N PRO A 43 -13.40 -7.67 6.41
CA PRO A 43 -14.62 -8.36 5.99
C PRO A 43 -15.40 -7.65 4.86
N ASP A 44 -15.26 -6.33 4.73
CA ASP A 44 -15.95 -5.54 3.69
C ASP A 44 -15.22 -5.59 2.33
N LEU A 45 -14.04 -6.23 2.24
CA LEU A 45 -13.17 -6.20 1.07
C LEU A 45 -13.84 -6.78 -0.18
N VAL A 46 -14.37 -7.99 -0.10
CA VAL A 46 -15.06 -8.63 -1.22
C VAL A 46 -16.42 -8.00 -1.51
N PRO A 47 -17.27 -7.69 -0.53
CA PRO A 47 -18.49 -6.92 -0.76
C PRO A 47 -18.27 -5.61 -1.50
N LEU A 48 -17.28 -4.82 -1.10
CA LEU A 48 -16.97 -3.54 -1.77
C LEU A 48 -16.41 -3.75 -3.18
N TYR A 49 -15.58 -4.77 -3.40
CA TYR A 49 -15.13 -5.14 -4.75
C TYR A 49 -16.32 -5.48 -5.67
N ARG A 50 -17.27 -6.30 -5.21
CA ARG A 50 -18.46 -6.67 -6.00
C ARG A 50 -19.32 -5.45 -6.32
N LEU A 51 -19.56 -4.58 -5.35
CA LEU A 51 -20.26 -3.32 -5.58
C LEU A 51 -19.55 -2.47 -6.65
N SER A 52 -18.22 -2.34 -6.55
CA SER A 52 -17.42 -1.61 -7.54
C SER A 52 -17.55 -2.21 -8.94
N ASP A 53 -17.53 -3.54 -9.04
CA ASP A 53 -17.64 -4.27 -10.30
C ASP A 53 -19.04 -4.12 -10.94
N GLU A 54 -20.10 -4.23 -10.14
CA GLU A 54 -21.50 -3.99 -10.56
C GLU A 54 -21.71 -2.56 -11.08
N MET A 55 -21.04 -1.59 -10.47
CA MET A 55 -21.07 -0.18 -10.91
C MET A 55 -20.16 0.09 -12.13
N GLY A 56 -19.42 -0.89 -12.61
CA GLY A 56 -18.42 -0.72 -13.67
C GLY A 56 -17.30 0.23 -13.29
N MET A 57 -16.95 0.28 -12.02
CA MET A 57 -15.93 1.16 -11.44
C MET A 57 -14.62 0.42 -11.15
N GLU A 58 -13.54 1.18 -11.01
CA GLU A 58 -12.25 0.66 -10.61
C GLU A 58 -12.23 0.30 -9.11
N PHE A 59 -11.44 -0.73 -8.77
CA PHE A 59 -11.22 -1.10 -7.38
C PHE A 59 -9.74 -1.25 -7.10
N ALA A 60 -9.23 -0.47 -6.17
CA ALA A 60 -7.83 -0.50 -5.73
C ALA A 60 -7.73 -0.92 -4.27
N THR A 61 -6.66 -1.64 -3.93
CA THR A 61 -6.39 -2.11 -2.57
C THR A 61 -5.01 -1.69 -2.11
N ALA A 62 -4.87 -1.47 -0.83
CA ALA A 62 -3.61 -1.38 -0.10
C ALA A 62 -3.78 -2.06 1.25
N THR A 63 -2.70 -2.48 1.89
CA THR A 63 -2.73 -2.83 3.33
C THR A 63 -2.41 -1.60 4.15
N LEU A 64 -2.93 -1.53 5.37
CA LEU A 64 -2.52 -0.56 6.36
C LEU A 64 -0.99 -0.57 6.50
N HIS A 65 -0.37 0.59 6.45
CA HIS A 65 1.09 0.73 6.52
C HIS A 65 1.48 2.02 7.26
N ASN A 66 2.71 2.06 7.70
CA ASN A 66 3.32 3.23 8.31
C ASN A 66 4.23 3.93 7.30
N SER A 67 4.26 5.24 7.34
CA SER A 67 5.10 6.06 6.48
C SER A 67 5.52 7.33 7.22
N PHE A 68 6.77 7.74 7.03
CA PHE A 68 7.26 9.03 7.46
C PHE A 68 6.35 10.18 7.01
N TYR A 69 5.84 10.10 5.77
CA TYR A 69 4.98 11.14 5.18
C TYR A 69 3.61 11.27 5.81
N PHE A 70 3.02 10.17 6.28
CA PHE A 70 1.67 10.19 6.85
C PHE A 70 1.67 10.46 8.35
N VAL A 71 2.83 10.75 8.92
CA VAL A 71 3.02 10.98 10.37
C VAL A 71 2.50 9.81 11.23
N GLU A 72 2.22 8.68 10.61
CA GLU A 72 1.67 7.50 11.25
C GLU A 72 2.75 6.43 11.39
N ALA A 73 3.07 6.12 12.63
CA ALA A 73 4.10 5.18 13.01
C ALA A 73 3.59 4.01 13.85
N LYS A 74 2.29 4.01 14.19
CA LYS A 74 1.69 3.06 15.15
C LYS A 74 0.59 2.19 14.54
N ASN A 75 0.42 2.21 13.22
CA ASN A 75 -0.55 1.36 12.56
C ASN A 75 -0.11 -0.10 12.64
N ILE A 76 -0.96 -0.95 13.20
CA ILE A 76 -0.72 -2.39 13.35
C ILE A 76 -1.95 -3.15 12.87
N ILE A 77 -1.72 -4.24 12.16
CA ILE A 77 -2.73 -5.26 11.87
C ILE A 77 -2.55 -6.38 12.89
N HIS A 78 -3.56 -6.58 13.72
CA HIS A 78 -3.52 -7.52 14.83
C HIS A 78 -3.88 -8.95 14.42
N ASP A 79 -4.86 -9.11 13.53
CA ASP A 79 -5.32 -10.42 13.03
C ASP A 79 -4.95 -10.59 11.54
N ARG A 80 -3.66 -10.81 11.30
CA ARG A 80 -3.12 -11.05 9.96
C ARG A 80 -3.75 -12.24 9.25
N PRO A 81 -4.01 -13.39 9.90
CA PRO A 81 -4.68 -14.51 9.26
C PRO A 81 -6.06 -14.16 8.73
N MET A 82 -6.86 -13.42 9.50
CA MET A 82 -8.19 -12.97 9.06
C MET A 82 -8.09 -12.01 7.88
N VAL A 83 -7.19 -11.02 7.94
CA VAL A 83 -6.96 -10.08 6.84
C VAL A 83 -6.46 -10.81 5.60
N ALA A 84 -5.49 -11.72 5.73
CA ALA A 84 -4.98 -12.54 4.62
C ALA A 84 -6.08 -13.41 3.99
N LYS A 85 -6.98 -13.96 4.80
CA LYS A 85 -8.13 -14.76 4.31
C LYS A 85 -9.09 -13.94 3.47
N ASN A 86 -9.32 -12.69 3.82
CA ASN A 86 -10.14 -11.77 3.01
C ASN A 86 -9.44 -11.40 1.69
N PHE A 87 -8.11 -11.19 1.69
CA PHE A 87 -7.36 -11.04 0.45
C PHE A 87 -7.39 -12.31 -0.42
N GLU A 88 -7.26 -13.51 0.18
CA GLU A 88 -7.40 -14.78 -0.54
C GLU A 88 -8.76 -14.87 -1.25
N ALA A 89 -9.84 -14.50 -0.57
CA ALA A 89 -11.17 -14.46 -1.16
C ALA A 89 -11.24 -13.49 -2.35
N LEU A 90 -10.72 -12.27 -2.21
CA LEU A 90 -10.65 -11.30 -3.30
C LEU A 90 -9.81 -11.81 -4.49
N ILE A 91 -8.65 -12.41 -4.24
CA ILE A 91 -7.80 -12.99 -5.28
C ILE A 91 -8.57 -14.03 -6.10
N ASN A 92 -9.30 -14.91 -5.43
CA ASN A 92 -10.11 -15.91 -6.09
C ASN A 92 -11.25 -15.31 -6.94
N GLU A 93 -11.89 -14.23 -6.49
CA GLU A 93 -12.86 -13.47 -7.31
C GLU A 93 -12.20 -12.87 -8.56
N LEU A 94 -11.04 -12.21 -8.39
CA LEU A 94 -10.31 -11.58 -9.48
C LEU A 94 -9.83 -12.60 -10.53
N LEU A 95 -9.37 -13.77 -10.11
CA LEU A 95 -8.91 -14.85 -10.99
C LEU A 95 -10.06 -15.48 -11.79
N ARG A 96 -11.29 -15.46 -11.30
CA ARG A 96 -12.46 -15.94 -12.05
C ARG A 96 -12.89 -15.00 -13.17
N SER A 97 -12.54 -13.74 -13.08
CA SER A 97 -12.85 -12.73 -14.10
C SER A 97 -12.20 -13.05 -15.47
N ASN A 98 -12.76 -12.52 -16.55
CA ASN A 98 -12.18 -12.58 -17.90
C ASN A 98 -11.28 -11.37 -18.23
N SER A 99 -11.06 -10.46 -17.27
CA SER A 99 -10.26 -9.25 -17.48
C SER A 99 -8.80 -9.47 -17.09
N PRO A 100 -7.83 -9.33 -18.02
CA PRO A 100 -6.39 -9.37 -17.72
C PRO A 100 -5.99 -8.37 -16.64
N LYS A 101 -6.57 -7.18 -16.62
CA LYS A 101 -6.35 -6.17 -15.58
C LYS A 101 -6.68 -6.72 -14.17
N LYS A 102 -7.77 -7.47 -14.04
CA LYS A 102 -8.15 -8.11 -12.77
C LYS A 102 -7.20 -9.24 -12.38
N TRP A 103 -6.65 -9.98 -13.35
CA TRP A 103 -5.67 -11.03 -13.06
C TRP A 103 -4.36 -10.45 -12.51
N PHE A 104 -3.88 -9.32 -13.08
CA PHE A 104 -2.72 -8.62 -12.54
C PHE A 104 -2.98 -8.04 -11.14
N ARG A 105 -4.20 -7.57 -10.89
CA ARG A 105 -4.62 -7.19 -9.54
C ARG A 105 -4.64 -8.37 -8.57
N ALA A 106 -4.97 -9.59 -9.02
CA ALA A 106 -4.87 -10.79 -8.20
C ALA A 106 -3.41 -11.03 -7.75
N TYR A 107 -2.44 -10.92 -8.65
CA TYR A 107 -1.02 -11.01 -8.30
C TYR A 107 -0.58 -9.89 -7.35
N PHE A 108 -1.06 -8.67 -7.57
CA PHE A 108 -0.79 -7.57 -6.65
C PHE A 108 -1.29 -7.87 -5.23
N ASN A 109 -2.52 -8.38 -5.09
CA ASN A 109 -3.09 -8.74 -3.79
C ASN A 109 -2.37 -9.96 -3.16
N HIS A 110 -1.86 -10.91 -3.95
CA HIS A 110 -0.96 -11.96 -3.47
C HIS A 110 0.30 -11.35 -2.81
N GLY A 111 0.89 -10.34 -3.42
CA GLY A 111 2.01 -9.61 -2.82
C GLY A 111 1.62 -8.80 -1.57
N LEU A 112 0.37 -8.32 -1.44
CA LEU A 112 -0.12 -7.70 -0.21
C LEU A 112 -0.18 -8.69 0.96
N ILE A 113 -0.58 -9.95 0.72
CA ILE A 113 -0.50 -10.99 1.74
C ILE A 113 0.95 -11.24 2.15
N ASN A 114 1.86 -11.34 1.18
CA ASN A 114 3.29 -11.51 1.46
C ASN A 114 3.84 -10.35 2.32
N TYR A 115 3.47 -9.12 1.97
CA TYR A 115 3.82 -7.91 2.72
C TYR A 115 3.22 -7.90 4.14
N LEU A 116 1.95 -8.30 4.29
CA LEU A 116 1.24 -8.41 5.58
C LEU A 116 2.02 -9.28 6.60
N TYR A 117 2.74 -10.29 6.11
CA TYR A 117 3.58 -11.17 6.92
C TYR A 117 5.06 -10.73 6.97
N GLY A 118 5.39 -9.50 6.59
CA GLY A 118 6.74 -8.94 6.69
C GLY A 118 7.78 -9.63 5.79
N GLN A 119 7.34 -10.25 4.69
CA GLN A 119 8.25 -10.98 3.81
C GLN A 119 8.86 -10.07 2.76
N LYS A 120 10.07 -10.44 2.28
CA LYS A 120 10.76 -9.72 1.19
C LYS A 120 9.85 -9.56 -0.02
N ARG A 121 10.02 -8.45 -0.74
CA ARG A 121 9.27 -8.17 -1.97
C ARG A 121 9.36 -9.31 -2.98
N LEU A 122 8.24 -9.59 -3.64
CA LEU A 122 8.20 -10.60 -4.73
C LEU A 122 8.86 -10.10 -6.01
N LEU A 123 8.97 -8.78 -6.18
CA LEU A 123 9.61 -8.09 -7.30
C LEU A 123 10.62 -7.07 -6.80
N PRO A 124 11.70 -6.79 -7.56
CA PRO A 124 12.63 -5.71 -7.25
C PRO A 124 11.92 -4.35 -7.09
N CYS A 125 12.59 -3.41 -6.42
CA CYS A 125 12.15 -2.04 -6.32
C CYS A 125 13.00 -1.17 -7.24
N ASP A 126 12.36 -0.53 -8.22
CA ASP A 126 13.00 0.38 -9.17
C ASP A 126 12.60 1.85 -8.90
N MET A 127 12.17 2.17 -7.68
CA MET A 127 11.93 3.55 -7.26
C MET A 127 13.21 4.36 -7.38
N SER A 128 13.10 5.65 -7.67
CA SER A 128 14.20 6.58 -8.01
C SER A 128 14.89 6.35 -9.36
N PHE A 129 14.49 5.33 -10.11
CA PHE A 129 14.96 5.09 -11.48
C PHE A 129 13.84 5.33 -12.50
N ASP A 130 12.70 4.68 -12.29
CA ASP A 130 11.53 4.74 -13.18
C ASP A 130 10.40 5.59 -12.59
N THR A 131 10.44 5.85 -11.28
CA THR A 131 9.43 6.59 -10.52
C THR A 131 10.06 7.35 -9.37
N PHE A 132 9.45 8.45 -8.98
CA PHE A 132 9.89 9.31 -7.88
C PHE A 132 8.67 9.92 -7.19
N PHE A 133 8.88 10.59 -6.08
CA PHE A 133 7.87 11.32 -5.32
C PHE A 133 8.29 12.78 -5.19
N ILE A 134 7.35 13.71 -5.35
CA ILE A 134 7.56 15.13 -5.12
C ILE A 134 6.66 15.57 -3.99
N ASP A 135 7.21 16.24 -2.98
CA ASP A 135 6.42 16.80 -1.90
C ASP A 135 5.90 18.21 -2.25
N PRO A 136 4.97 18.78 -1.44
CA PRO A 136 4.43 20.10 -1.68
C PRO A 136 5.47 21.25 -1.63
N TYR A 137 6.64 20.98 -1.10
CA TYR A 137 7.74 21.95 -1.01
C TYR A 137 8.73 21.87 -2.17
N GLY A 138 8.46 20.98 -3.15
CA GLY A 138 9.31 20.78 -4.33
C GLY A 138 10.48 19.82 -4.10
N ASP A 139 10.60 19.18 -2.95
CA ASP A 139 11.62 18.17 -2.71
C ASP A 139 11.31 16.92 -3.53
N VAL A 140 12.28 16.48 -4.32
CA VAL A 140 12.22 15.23 -5.08
C VAL A 140 12.85 14.11 -4.26
N MET A 141 12.11 13.04 -4.10
CA MET A 141 12.50 11.88 -3.29
C MET A 141 12.35 10.59 -4.06
N PRO A 142 13.08 9.54 -3.69
CA PRO A 142 12.97 8.24 -4.37
C PRO A 142 11.57 7.64 -4.24
N CYS A 143 10.96 7.76 -3.05
CA CYS A 143 9.61 7.31 -2.75
C CYS A 143 9.14 7.93 -1.43
N ASN A 144 7.88 7.73 -1.09
CA ASN A 144 7.31 8.12 0.21
C ASN A 144 7.42 7.01 1.28
N GLY A 145 8.15 5.95 1.02
CA GLY A 145 8.26 4.77 1.89
C GLY A 145 9.65 4.57 2.49
N THR A 146 10.61 5.47 2.29
CA THR A 146 11.93 5.40 2.93
C THR A 146 11.82 5.55 4.44
N LYS A 147 12.82 5.05 5.17
CA LYS A 147 12.86 5.18 6.64
C LYS A 147 13.02 6.63 7.06
N ASP A 148 13.86 7.35 6.34
CA ASP A 148 14.15 8.76 6.55
C ASP A 148 13.77 9.57 5.32
N LYS A 149 13.68 10.90 5.46
CA LYS A 149 13.47 11.80 4.33
C LYS A 149 14.74 11.83 3.48
N GLU A 150 14.75 11.07 2.39
CA GLU A 150 15.84 11.03 1.42
C GLU A 150 15.53 11.98 0.26
N VAL A 151 16.23 13.12 0.18
CA VAL A 151 16.00 14.14 -0.84
C VAL A 151 17.06 14.03 -1.93
N MET A 152 16.61 13.94 -3.18
CA MET A 152 17.45 13.92 -4.38
C MET A 152 17.80 15.34 -4.86
N GLY A 153 16.97 16.33 -4.54
CA GLY A 153 17.09 17.74 -4.88
C GLY A 153 15.73 18.44 -4.77
N ASN A 154 15.69 19.74 -5.09
CA ASN A 154 14.48 20.56 -4.98
C ASN A 154 14.21 21.33 -6.28
N LEU A 155 13.00 21.18 -6.84
CA LEU A 155 12.56 21.79 -8.10
C LEU A 155 12.35 23.31 -8.03
N ASN A 156 12.34 23.91 -6.84
CA ASN A 156 12.30 25.37 -6.70
C ASN A 156 13.69 26.01 -6.88
N THR A 157 14.77 25.22 -6.80
CA THR A 157 16.16 25.71 -6.84
C THR A 157 16.99 25.13 -7.97
N GLN A 158 16.52 24.07 -8.63
CA GLN A 158 17.24 23.34 -9.69
C GLN A 158 16.28 22.98 -10.82
N SER A 159 16.78 22.88 -12.05
CA SER A 159 16.05 22.25 -13.15
C SER A 159 15.95 20.74 -12.93
N TRP A 160 15.03 20.09 -13.62
CA TRP A 160 14.88 18.62 -13.56
C TRP A 160 16.15 17.90 -14.02
N GLU A 161 16.76 18.38 -15.09
CA GLU A 161 17.96 17.80 -15.70
C GLU A 161 19.16 17.85 -14.74
N GLU A 162 19.36 19.01 -14.10
CA GLU A 162 20.42 19.21 -13.10
C GLU A 162 20.20 18.30 -11.89
N LEU A 163 18.98 18.29 -11.35
CA LEU A 163 18.62 17.47 -10.20
C LEU A 163 18.80 15.98 -10.51
N TRP A 164 18.23 15.52 -11.63
CA TRP A 164 18.19 14.10 -11.96
C TRP A 164 19.57 13.49 -12.23
N SER A 165 20.51 14.30 -12.73
CA SER A 165 21.91 13.91 -12.99
C SER A 165 22.88 14.27 -11.87
N SER A 166 22.39 14.76 -10.73
CA SER A 166 23.24 15.21 -9.63
C SER A 166 23.89 14.05 -8.88
N PRO A 167 25.07 14.26 -8.25
CA PRO A 167 25.67 13.29 -7.34
C PRO A 167 24.79 12.94 -6.15
N GLU A 168 23.99 13.89 -5.66
CA GLU A 168 23.03 13.70 -4.56
C GLU A 168 21.95 12.70 -4.96
N ALA A 169 21.39 12.84 -6.17
CA ALA A 169 20.40 11.90 -6.69
C ALA A 169 21.00 10.50 -6.85
N ASP A 170 22.25 10.39 -7.30
CA ASP A 170 22.94 9.10 -7.42
C ASP A 170 23.25 8.46 -6.06
N ALA A 171 23.59 9.24 -5.07
CA ALA A 171 23.77 8.75 -3.70
C ALA A 171 22.47 8.20 -3.14
N VAL A 172 21.32 8.87 -3.36
CA VAL A 172 20.01 8.39 -2.95
C VAL A 172 19.61 7.12 -3.71
N ARG A 173 19.86 7.05 -5.03
CA ARG A 173 19.62 5.83 -5.83
C ARG A 173 20.43 4.64 -5.32
N ALA A 174 21.68 4.85 -4.91
CA ALA A 174 22.51 3.82 -4.32
C ALA A 174 21.91 3.28 -3.01
N LYS A 175 21.37 4.16 -2.15
CA LYS A 175 20.63 3.73 -0.94
C LYS A 175 19.38 2.92 -1.27
N VAL A 176 18.60 3.32 -2.29
CA VAL A 176 17.39 2.60 -2.70
C VAL A 176 17.71 1.20 -3.21
N ARG A 177 18.81 0.99 -3.92
CA ARG A 177 19.25 -0.36 -4.35
C ARG A 177 19.50 -1.32 -3.18
N HIS A 178 19.88 -0.80 -2.04
CA HIS A 178 20.15 -1.56 -0.81
C HIS A 178 19.00 -1.48 0.19
N CYS A 179 17.85 -0.95 -0.23
CA CYS A 179 16.69 -0.80 0.65
C CYS A 179 16.16 -2.17 1.08
N ASP A 180 16.11 -2.39 2.38
CA ASP A 180 15.67 -3.63 3.03
C ASP A 180 14.15 -3.67 3.31
N ARG A 181 13.44 -2.59 2.99
CA ARG A 181 11.99 -2.51 3.21
C ARG A 181 11.22 -3.45 2.28
N ALA A 182 10.31 -4.20 2.87
CA ALA A 182 9.45 -5.14 2.14
C ALA A 182 8.20 -4.49 1.53
N CYS A 183 8.11 -3.16 1.50
CA CYS A 183 6.89 -2.45 1.12
C CYS A 183 6.34 -2.89 -0.25
N TRP A 184 5.00 -3.01 -0.32
CA TRP A 184 4.28 -3.49 -1.50
C TRP A 184 3.15 -2.52 -1.84
N MET A 185 3.55 -1.29 -2.28
CA MET A 185 2.63 -0.20 -2.61
C MET A 185 2.47 -0.09 -4.12
N ILE A 186 1.27 0.25 -4.57
CA ILE A 186 0.92 0.25 -6.01
C ILE A 186 1.87 1.12 -6.84
N GLY A 187 2.27 2.29 -6.33
CA GLY A 187 3.22 3.19 -7.02
C GLY A 187 4.58 2.57 -7.28
N SER A 188 5.07 1.69 -6.39
CA SER A 188 6.36 1.01 -6.55
C SER A 188 6.25 -0.37 -7.19
N VAL A 189 5.07 -0.97 -7.17
CA VAL A 189 4.86 -2.35 -7.65
C VAL A 189 4.35 -2.38 -9.08
N SER A 190 3.48 -1.45 -9.48
CA SER A 190 2.94 -1.41 -10.82
C SER A 190 4.03 -1.29 -11.91
N PRO A 191 4.99 -0.36 -11.82
CA PRO A 191 6.12 -0.32 -12.76
C PRO A 191 6.92 -1.63 -12.78
N ALA A 192 7.22 -2.18 -11.60
CA ALA A 192 7.96 -3.44 -11.48
C ALA A 192 7.20 -4.63 -12.09
N MET A 193 5.86 -4.68 -11.96
CA MET A 193 5.03 -5.71 -12.59
C MET A 193 5.09 -5.65 -14.12
N HIS A 194 5.16 -4.46 -14.70
CA HIS A 194 5.32 -4.30 -16.16
C HIS A 194 6.74 -4.67 -16.61
N LYS A 195 7.75 -4.21 -15.91
CA LYS A 195 9.16 -4.49 -16.22
C LYS A 195 9.51 -5.97 -16.09
N TYR A 196 9.01 -6.64 -15.06
CA TYR A 196 9.24 -8.06 -14.80
C TYR A 196 8.02 -8.91 -15.11
N ILE A 197 7.31 -8.58 -16.18
CA ILE A 197 5.99 -9.12 -16.53
C ILE A 197 5.90 -10.65 -16.57
N TRP A 198 7.02 -11.32 -16.86
CA TRP A 198 7.08 -12.77 -16.89
C TRP A 198 6.78 -13.43 -15.52
N LYS A 199 7.11 -12.77 -14.38
CA LYS A 199 6.80 -13.28 -13.04
C LYS A 199 5.30 -13.25 -12.74
N PRO A 200 4.61 -12.07 -12.76
CA PRO A 200 3.17 -12.04 -12.59
C PRO A 200 2.43 -12.81 -13.69
N GLY A 201 2.93 -12.78 -14.93
CA GLY A 201 2.33 -13.51 -16.05
C GLY A 201 2.32 -15.02 -15.86
N PHE A 202 3.44 -15.61 -15.44
CA PHE A 202 3.52 -17.04 -15.13
C PHE A 202 2.63 -17.42 -13.93
N TRP A 203 2.64 -16.61 -12.87
CA TRP A 203 1.78 -16.81 -11.71
C TRP A 203 0.29 -16.76 -12.11
N VAL A 204 -0.11 -15.78 -12.90
CA VAL A 204 -1.48 -15.65 -13.42
C VAL A 204 -1.84 -16.88 -14.26
N LEU A 205 -0.98 -17.28 -15.21
CA LEU A 205 -1.24 -18.42 -16.06
C LEU A 205 -1.51 -19.71 -15.27
N THR A 206 -0.66 -20.00 -14.29
CA THR A 206 -0.83 -21.20 -13.45
C THR A 206 -2.13 -21.19 -12.66
N HIS A 207 -2.54 -20.04 -12.12
CA HIS A 207 -3.78 -19.92 -11.36
C HIS A 207 -5.02 -19.89 -12.26
N LYS A 208 -4.92 -19.33 -13.45
CA LYS A 208 -6.00 -19.39 -14.46
C LYS A 208 -6.24 -20.82 -14.95
N LEU A 209 -5.19 -21.61 -15.15
CA LEU A 209 -5.33 -23.03 -15.46
C LEU A 209 -6.01 -23.80 -14.32
N LYS A 210 -5.61 -23.53 -13.05
CA LYS A 210 -6.31 -24.12 -11.89
C LYS A 210 -7.78 -23.69 -11.84
N ALA A 211 -8.10 -22.44 -12.21
CA ALA A 211 -9.47 -21.91 -12.19
C ALA A 211 -10.44 -22.64 -13.14
N ILE A 212 -9.95 -23.41 -14.11
CA ILE A 212 -10.76 -24.28 -14.96
C ILE A 212 -11.38 -25.43 -14.13
N PHE A 213 -10.64 -25.92 -13.13
CA PHE A 213 -11.01 -27.11 -12.36
C PHE A 213 -11.55 -26.80 -10.96
N THR A 214 -11.34 -25.58 -10.44
CA THR A 214 -11.76 -25.19 -9.10
C THR A 214 -12.23 -23.75 -9.01
N LYS A 215 -13.18 -23.49 -8.11
CA LYS A 215 -13.63 -22.13 -7.78
C LYS A 215 -12.64 -21.37 -6.90
N THR A 216 -11.67 -22.04 -6.29
CA THR A 216 -10.65 -21.49 -5.40
C THR A 216 -9.25 -21.84 -5.92
N PRO A 217 -8.83 -21.27 -7.08
CA PRO A 217 -7.54 -21.61 -7.70
C PRO A 217 -6.33 -21.14 -6.90
N TYR A 218 -6.51 -20.23 -5.95
CA TYR A 218 -5.48 -19.66 -5.10
C TYR A 218 -5.74 -20.01 -3.62
N SER A 219 -4.66 -20.28 -2.89
CA SER A 219 -4.63 -20.34 -1.43
C SER A 219 -3.47 -19.53 -0.88
N MET A 220 -3.71 -18.75 0.19
CA MET A 220 -2.65 -18.01 0.87
C MET A 220 -1.53 -18.93 1.39
N TYR A 221 -1.82 -20.20 1.61
CA TYR A 221 -0.82 -21.21 2.02
C TYR A 221 0.17 -21.60 0.92
N GLU A 222 0.07 -21.05 -0.28
CA GLU A 222 1.15 -21.06 -1.26
C GLU A 222 2.36 -20.24 -0.80
N LEU A 223 2.14 -19.21 0.02
CA LEU A 223 3.19 -18.50 0.72
C LEU A 223 3.72 -19.36 1.88
N LYS A 224 5.06 -19.57 1.90
CA LYS A 224 5.72 -20.40 2.92
C LYS A 224 5.40 -19.89 4.34
N VAL A 225 5.45 -18.59 4.57
CA VAL A 225 5.19 -18.00 5.88
C VAL A 225 3.78 -18.29 6.40
N CYS A 226 2.77 -18.30 5.52
CA CYS A 226 1.39 -18.62 5.92
C CYS A 226 1.26 -20.10 6.30
N ARG A 227 1.97 -21.00 5.59
CA ARG A 227 2.03 -22.43 5.97
C ARG A 227 2.74 -22.62 7.30
N ASP A 228 3.89 -21.99 7.47
CA ASP A 228 4.71 -22.14 8.67
C ASP A 228 3.96 -21.62 9.91
N TYR A 229 3.21 -20.52 9.76
CA TYR A 229 2.34 -20.00 10.83
C TYR A 229 1.19 -20.98 11.15
N ARG A 230 0.47 -21.46 10.13
CA ARG A 230 -0.60 -22.45 10.30
C ARG A 230 -0.12 -23.72 11.02
N ASP A 231 1.06 -24.18 10.65
CA ASP A 231 1.65 -25.43 11.13
C ASP A 231 2.42 -25.25 12.45
N GLY A 232 2.37 -24.06 13.06
CA GLY A 232 3.01 -23.73 14.34
C GLY A 232 4.54 -23.66 14.29
N ARG A 233 5.13 -23.57 13.09
CA ARG A 233 6.60 -23.41 12.92
C ARG A 233 7.06 -21.97 13.10
N VAL A 234 6.14 -21.02 13.04
CA VAL A 234 6.36 -19.59 13.28
C VAL A 234 5.26 -19.13 14.20
N THR A 235 5.60 -18.54 15.33
CA THR A 235 4.63 -18.01 16.29
C THR A 235 4.15 -16.60 15.91
N LYS A 236 3.07 -16.16 16.56
CA LYS A 236 2.59 -14.78 16.41
C LYS A 236 3.65 -13.78 16.86
N GLU A 237 4.34 -14.06 17.97
CA GLU A 237 5.38 -13.22 18.55
C GLU A 237 6.59 -13.10 17.60
N GLU A 238 6.93 -14.17 16.89
CA GLU A 238 7.98 -14.14 15.86
C GLU A 238 7.54 -13.34 14.65
N LEU A 239 6.29 -13.48 14.20
CA LEU A 239 5.70 -12.64 13.15
C LEU A 239 5.62 -11.19 13.58
N ASP A 240 5.24 -10.91 14.81
CA ASP A 240 5.17 -9.56 15.36
C ASP A 240 6.56 -8.94 15.49
N ARG A 241 7.59 -9.72 15.82
CA ARG A 241 9.00 -9.29 15.75
C ARG A 241 9.48 -9.04 14.31
N CYS A 242 9.15 -9.91 13.36
CA CYS A 242 9.50 -9.72 11.95
C CYS A 242 8.72 -8.56 11.31
N SER A 243 7.46 -8.38 11.69
CA SER A 243 6.65 -7.26 11.25
C SER A 243 7.02 -5.95 11.95
N THR A 244 7.61 -6.04 13.15
CA THR A 244 8.26 -4.89 13.79
C THR A 244 9.41 -4.36 12.93
N CYS A 245 10.05 -5.18 12.11
CA CYS A 245 10.99 -4.70 11.12
C CYS A 245 10.34 -3.99 9.93
N ASP A 246 9.14 -4.35 9.48
CA ASP A 246 8.56 -3.81 8.25
C ASP A 246 7.33 -2.90 8.46
N LEU A 247 6.48 -3.21 9.42
CA LEU A 247 5.34 -2.35 9.81
C LEU A 247 5.67 -1.46 11.00
N ASN A 248 6.54 -1.90 11.90
CA ASN A 248 7.01 -1.18 13.07
C ASN A 248 8.50 -0.77 13.01
N CYS A 249 9.23 -1.02 11.95
CA CYS A 249 10.56 -0.42 11.76
C CYS A 249 10.48 1.11 11.71
N VAL A 250 9.31 1.63 11.33
CA VAL A 250 8.97 3.04 11.49
C VAL A 250 8.78 3.38 12.98
N VAL A 251 8.34 2.45 13.85
CA VAL A 251 7.99 2.74 15.25
C VAL A 251 9.16 2.54 16.21
N ASN A 252 9.94 1.48 16.08
CA ASN A 252 10.88 1.10 17.14
C ASN A 252 12.37 1.17 16.78
N ASN A 253 12.75 1.06 15.48
CA ASN A 253 14.14 1.16 15.02
C ASN A 253 14.27 1.62 13.57
N GLY A 254 13.21 2.02 12.91
CA GLY A 254 13.20 2.28 11.48
C GLY A 254 13.31 3.75 11.09
N LEU A 255 13.06 4.66 12.02
CA LEU A 255 13.35 6.08 11.84
C LEU A 255 14.62 6.42 12.61
N SER A 256 15.49 7.21 12.00
CA SER A 256 16.60 7.84 12.71
C SER A 256 16.06 8.73 13.84
N ALA A 257 16.89 9.04 14.83
CA ALA A 257 16.52 9.98 15.90
C ALA A 257 16.05 11.33 15.32
N ALA A 258 16.67 11.78 14.23
CA ALA A 258 16.29 13.01 13.52
C ALA A 258 14.89 12.94 12.91
N SER A 259 14.52 11.80 12.29
CA SER A 259 13.20 11.61 11.71
C SER A 259 12.11 11.45 12.78
N GLN A 260 12.44 10.87 13.93
CA GLN A 260 11.53 10.81 15.08
C GLN A 260 11.28 12.21 15.67
N GLU A 261 12.30 13.04 15.73
CA GLU A 261 12.20 14.45 16.15
C GLU A 261 11.33 15.28 15.21
N GLN A 262 11.52 15.13 13.90
CA GLN A 262 10.68 15.79 12.90
C GLN A 262 9.20 15.35 12.98
N LEU A 263 8.92 14.09 13.29
CA LEU A 263 7.56 13.60 13.53
C LEU A 263 6.94 14.24 14.77
N ARG A 264 7.71 14.44 15.83
CA ARG A 264 7.25 15.11 17.05
C ARG A 264 6.97 16.59 16.81
N HIS A 265 7.82 17.29 16.04
CA HIS A 265 7.59 18.68 15.65
C HIS A 265 6.34 18.83 14.80
N LYS A 266 6.14 17.99 13.78
CA LYS A 266 4.92 18.03 12.95
C LYS A 266 3.65 17.76 13.76
N SER A 267 3.65 16.79 14.67
CA SER A 267 2.50 16.55 15.54
C SER A 267 2.25 17.72 16.52
N GLY A 268 3.27 18.46 16.89
CA GLY A 268 3.16 19.68 17.69
C GLY A 268 2.61 20.87 16.88
N GLU A 269 3.05 21.03 15.63
CA GLU A 269 2.56 22.07 14.72
C GLU A 269 1.09 21.84 14.30
N GLU A 270 0.68 20.59 14.06
CA GLU A 270 -0.74 20.26 13.79
C GLU A 270 -1.65 20.56 14.98
N ILE A 271 -1.19 20.39 16.20
CA ILE A 271 -1.93 20.77 17.40
C ILE A 271 -2.07 22.30 17.50
N VAL A 272 -1.04 23.05 17.15
CA VAL A 272 -1.08 24.52 17.13
C VAL A 272 -2.02 25.03 16.05
N ASP A 273 -1.99 24.43 14.85
CA ASP A 273 -2.90 24.79 13.75
C ASP A 273 -4.36 24.44 14.05
N ALA A 274 -4.62 23.34 14.76
CA ALA A 274 -5.97 22.97 15.20
C ALA A 274 -6.52 23.94 16.26
N ASP A 275 -5.70 24.43 17.13
CA ASP A 275 -6.06 25.47 18.11
C ASP A 275 -6.32 26.83 17.43
N LEU A 276 -5.49 27.22 16.46
CA LEU A 276 -5.69 28.42 15.65
C LEU A 276 -6.97 28.35 14.82
N ALA A 277 -7.26 27.19 14.20
CA ALA A 277 -8.49 26.95 13.44
C ALA A 277 -9.75 26.95 14.33
N SER A 278 -9.61 26.60 15.62
CA SER A 278 -10.68 26.69 16.62
C SER A 278 -10.97 28.14 17.02
N GLN A 279 -9.95 28.99 17.12
CA GLN A 279 -10.07 30.40 17.46
C GLN A 279 -10.63 31.25 16.32
N LEU A 280 -10.44 30.83 15.05
CA LEU A 280 -10.99 31.52 13.87
C LEU A 280 -12.46 31.19 13.57
N ARG A 281 -13.08 30.28 14.34
CA ARG A 281 -14.52 29.90 14.23
C ARG A 281 -15.39 30.50 15.31
N GLN A 282 -14.88 31.38 16.17
CA GLN A 282 -15.61 32.24 17.11
C GLN A 282 -15.68 33.66 16.57
#